data_e69ad0d23a629a05641a246d98b43aaa
#
_entry.id   e69ad0d23a629a05641a246d98b43aaa
#
_cell.length_a   1.000
_cell.length_b   1.000
_cell.length_c   1.000
_cell.angle_alpha   90.00
_cell.angle_beta   90.00
_cell.angle_gamma   90.00
#
_symmetry.space_group_name_H-M   'P 1'
#
loop_
_entity.id
_entity.type
_entity.pdbx_description
1 polymer ?
#
loop_
_entity_poly.entity_id
_entity_poly.type
_entity_poly.pdbx_seq_one_letter_code
_entity_poly.pdbx_strand_id
1 'polypeptide(L)'
;MKECPKDKILNPKTNRCVNIKGAIGKNLMKDKNQLDISNENNSCYIDSLLVALFHFKNRVIYNMFFKNKLEHKYALRIQEELYYIYKYINNNDDIENKQCNMIRKYLEKYYRELIKINENNRIFFNNRENWITQQIDVFELITYLDKIFDFKNNVNVMDGNNKYKRNMIYDISSLYLMGKSKFDISSIIPNRVDIYNFDKKNYFKNSKGQLVTHYEKKYNILKTNGVLLIEIYRNIGDENKLTTKIIYPNTIKIEGDKKALKLRSIILHKGDTVESGHYTALLKKNGKTYEYDDIRETKVREITEEYERKMRKNVVCLVYSR
;
A
#
# COMPACT_ATOMS: atom_id res chain seq x y z
N MET A 1 -8.99 21.49 28.76
CA MET A 1 -10.07 20.47 28.46
C MET A 1 -10.45 19.78 29.76
N LYS A 2 -11.72 19.43 29.92
CA LYS A 2 -12.20 18.76 31.14
C LYS A 2 -11.75 17.31 31.10
N GLU A 3 -10.87 16.90 32.03
CA GLU A 3 -10.45 15.51 32.16
C GLU A 3 -11.50 14.68 32.88
N CYS A 4 -11.82 13.51 32.36
CA CYS A 4 -12.73 12.57 32.97
C CYS A 4 -11.99 11.51 33.79
N PRO A 5 -12.60 10.98 34.89
CA PRO A 5 -12.07 9.82 35.62
C PRO A 5 -11.80 8.61 34.69
N LYS A 6 -10.91 7.69 35.10
CA LYS A 6 -10.46 6.54 34.30
C LYS A 6 -11.56 5.63 33.76
N ASP A 7 -12.71 5.58 34.41
CA ASP A 7 -13.88 4.78 34.02
C ASP A 7 -14.92 5.56 33.21
N LYS A 8 -14.64 6.84 32.87
CA LYS A 8 -15.54 7.73 32.14
C LYS A 8 -14.90 8.34 30.92
N ILE A 9 -15.72 8.69 29.93
CA ILE A 9 -15.33 9.37 28.70
C ILE A 9 -16.13 10.66 28.54
N LEU A 10 -15.50 11.72 28.07
CA LEU A 10 -16.20 12.98 27.80
C LEU A 10 -17.14 12.82 26.60
N ASN A 11 -18.40 13.13 26.78
CA ASN A 11 -19.35 13.22 25.68
C ASN A 11 -19.22 14.63 25.05
N PRO A 12 -18.74 14.77 23.84
CA PRO A 12 -18.51 16.07 23.19
C PRO A 12 -19.81 16.86 22.96
N LYS A 13 -20.93 16.16 22.78
CA LYS A 13 -22.23 16.80 22.54
C LYS A 13 -22.83 17.47 23.82
N THR A 14 -22.55 16.88 24.99
CA THR A 14 -23.14 17.35 26.26
C THR A 14 -22.12 17.92 27.23
N ASN A 15 -20.82 17.85 26.89
CA ASN A 15 -19.67 18.19 27.74
C ASN A 15 -19.71 17.54 29.14
N ARG A 16 -20.29 16.33 29.25
CA ARG A 16 -20.39 15.53 30.48
C ARG A 16 -19.58 14.23 30.36
N CYS A 17 -18.96 13.83 31.48
CA CYS A 17 -18.29 12.52 31.56
C CYS A 17 -19.35 11.42 31.74
N VAL A 18 -19.37 10.43 30.83
CA VAL A 18 -20.27 9.29 30.84
C VAL A 18 -19.50 7.99 31.07
N ASN A 19 -20.11 7.00 31.71
CA ASN A 19 -19.46 5.72 32.02
C ASN A 19 -19.12 4.97 30.71
N ILE A 20 -17.86 4.55 30.57
CA ILE A 20 -17.36 3.82 29.39
C ILE A 20 -18.15 2.52 29.13
N LYS A 21 -18.61 1.83 30.19
CA LYS A 21 -19.38 0.60 30.09
C LYS A 21 -20.87 0.84 29.80
N GLY A 22 -21.38 2.07 29.93
CA GLY A 22 -22.75 2.42 29.59
C GLY A 22 -23.00 2.52 28.09
N ALA A 23 -24.26 2.49 27.63
CA ALA A 23 -24.61 2.52 26.22
C ALA A 23 -24.01 3.73 25.48
N ILE A 24 -24.11 4.94 26.07
CA ILE A 24 -23.52 6.16 25.50
C ILE A 24 -21.98 6.06 25.48
N GLY A 25 -21.34 5.59 26.56
CA GLY A 25 -19.90 5.44 26.63
C GLY A 25 -19.39 4.39 25.64
N LYS A 26 -20.09 3.26 25.48
CA LYS A 26 -19.77 2.24 24.45
C LYS A 26 -19.88 2.79 23.03
N ASN A 27 -20.89 3.63 22.77
CA ASN A 27 -21.00 4.28 21.46
C ASN A 27 -19.88 5.30 21.23
N LEU A 28 -19.57 6.15 22.22
CA LEU A 28 -18.45 7.08 22.16
C LEU A 28 -17.09 6.38 22.05
N MET A 29 -16.94 5.20 22.66
CA MET A 29 -15.74 4.36 22.50
C MET A 29 -15.69 3.69 21.12
N LYS A 30 -16.85 3.35 20.52
CA LYS A 30 -16.93 2.91 19.11
C LYS A 30 -16.54 4.05 18.16
N ASP A 31 -16.99 5.26 18.43
CA ASP A 31 -16.63 6.45 17.65
C ASP A 31 -15.14 6.80 17.78
N LYS A 32 -14.53 6.60 18.97
CA LYS A 32 -13.06 6.72 19.15
C LYS A 32 -12.23 5.64 18.44
N ASN A 33 -12.82 4.49 18.11
CA ASN A 33 -12.17 3.46 17.27
C ASN A 33 -12.24 3.76 15.77
N GLN A 34 -12.75 4.92 15.39
CA GLN A 34 -12.87 5.37 14.02
C GLN A 34 -11.53 5.99 13.61
N LEU A 35 -10.87 5.37 12.63
CA LEU A 35 -9.71 5.95 11.97
C LEU A 35 -10.16 7.23 11.27
N ASP A 36 -9.75 8.38 11.79
CA ASP A 36 -10.13 9.70 11.26
C ASP A 36 -8.96 10.38 10.54
N ILE A 37 -8.36 9.66 9.58
CA ILE A 37 -7.43 10.27 8.63
C ILE A 37 -8.30 10.89 7.54
N SER A 38 -8.32 12.21 7.45
CA SER A 38 -9.15 12.93 6.47
C SER A 38 -8.42 13.10 5.15
N ASN A 39 -9.18 12.97 4.04
CA ASN A 39 -8.66 13.28 2.71
C ASN A 39 -8.41 14.79 2.60
N GLU A 40 -7.14 15.16 2.54
CA GLU A 40 -6.71 16.52 2.29
C GLU A 40 -6.01 16.61 0.93
N ASN A 41 -6.58 17.36 -0.02
CA ASN A 41 -5.94 17.64 -1.30
C ASN A 41 -5.46 16.37 -2.04
N ASN A 42 -6.34 15.40 -2.28
CA ASN A 42 -6.05 14.14 -2.96
C ASN A 42 -5.05 13.22 -2.20
N SER A 43 -5.13 13.14 -0.86
CA SER A 43 -4.26 12.28 -0.05
C SER A 43 -4.69 10.81 0.00
N CYS A 44 -5.81 10.43 -0.61
CA CYS A 44 -6.42 9.10 -0.49
C CYS A 44 -5.45 7.93 -0.78
N TYR A 45 -4.48 8.12 -1.68
CA TYR A 45 -3.45 7.11 -1.97
C TYR A 45 -2.48 6.89 -0.80
N ILE A 46 -2.09 7.97 -0.08
CA ILE A 46 -1.27 7.87 1.14
C ILE A 46 -2.09 7.23 2.26
N ASP A 47 -3.28 7.76 2.51
CA ASP A 47 -4.15 7.33 3.60
C ASP A 47 -4.48 5.85 3.49
N SER A 48 -4.89 5.40 2.30
CA SER A 48 -5.19 3.99 2.03
C SER A 48 -3.97 3.09 2.20
N LEU A 49 -2.78 3.52 1.75
CA LEU A 49 -1.55 2.75 1.93
C LEU A 49 -1.18 2.62 3.40
N LEU A 50 -1.17 3.73 4.14
CA LEU A 50 -0.74 3.72 5.54
C LEU A 50 -1.71 2.93 6.41
N VAL A 51 -3.02 3.07 6.18
CA VAL A 51 -4.02 2.24 6.85
C VAL A 51 -3.85 0.77 6.49
N ALA A 52 -3.64 0.44 5.21
CA ALA A 52 -3.42 -0.93 4.76
C ALA A 52 -2.18 -1.57 5.40
N LEU A 53 -1.11 -0.81 5.61
CA LEU A 53 0.14 -1.31 6.22
C LEU A 53 0.07 -1.36 7.74
N PHE A 54 -0.60 -0.41 8.40
CA PHE A 54 -0.49 -0.20 9.84
C PHE A 54 -1.69 -0.69 10.66
N HIS A 55 -2.84 -1.01 10.05
CA HIS A 55 -4.05 -1.45 10.80
C HIS A 55 -3.86 -2.76 11.59
N PHE A 56 -2.80 -3.50 11.32
CA PHE A 56 -2.44 -4.72 12.05
C PHE A 56 -1.01 -4.59 12.62
N LYS A 57 -0.84 -5.01 13.87
CA LYS A 57 0.48 -4.96 14.53
C LYS A 57 1.41 -6.00 13.90
N ASN A 58 2.38 -5.53 13.09
CA ASN A 58 3.37 -6.38 12.46
C ASN A 58 4.78 -5.90 12.77
N ARG A 59 5.57 -6.75 13.44
CA ARG A 59 6.94 -6.41 13.84
C ARG A 59 7.86 -6.17 12.65
N VAL A 60 7.63 -6.84 11.52
CA VAL A 60 8.47 -6.67 10.33
C VAL A 60 8.23 -5.29 9.73
N ILE A 61 6.94 -4.92 9.54
CA ILE A 61 6.58 -3.57 9.04
C ILE A 61 7.08 -2.50 10.01
N TYR A 62 6.84 -2.68 11.32
CA TYR A 62 7.37 -1.74 12.31
C TYR A 62 8.88 -1.55 12.19
N ASN A 63 9.63 -2.65 12.12
CA ASN A 63 11.09 -2.58 12.01
C ASN A 63 11.57 -1.93 10.71
N MET A 64 10.86 -2.14 9.61
CA MET A 64 11.20 -1.52 8.32
C MET A 64 11.19 0.00 8.39
N PHE A 65 10.18 0.57 9.05
CA PHE A 65 10.03 2.02 9.14
C PHE A 65 10.73 2.65 10.35
N PHE A 66 10.84 1.93 11.48
CA PHE A 66 11.13 2.57 12.77
C PHE A 66 12.30 1.95 13.54
N LYS A 67 12.92 0.86 13.07
CA LYS A 67 14.03 0.23 13.78
C LYS A 67 15.26 1.13 13.85
N ASN A 68 15.60 1.78 12.74
CA ASN A 68 16.78 2.63 12.63
C ASN A 68 16.31 4.08 12.47
N LYS A 69 16.94 4.99 13.23
CA LYS A 69 16.73 6.42 13.06
C LYS A 69 17.45 6.87 11.78
N LEU A 70 16.74 7.60 10.92
CA LEU A 70 17.31 8.13 9.68
C LEU A 70 18.12 9.40 9.95
N GLU A 71 19.25 9.57 9.25
CA GLU A 71 20.16 10.69 9.45
C GLU A 71 19.77 11.93 8.64
N HIS A 72 19.25 11.73 7.42
CA HIS A 72 18.85 12.84 6.55
C HIS A 72 17.66 13.58 7.14
N LYS A 73 17.76 14.90 7.32
CA LYS A 73 16.78 15.74 8.04
C LYS A 73 15.32 15.56 7.59
N TYR A 74 15.06 15.48 6.26
CA TYR A 74 13.69 15.31 5.76
C TYR A 74 13.23 13.86 5.81
N ALA A 75 14.13 12.89 5.61
CA ALA A 75 13.80 11.49 5.80
C ALA A 75 13.43 11.19 7.26
N LEU A 76 14.15 11.78 8.22
CA LEU A 76 13.80 11.72 9.64
C LEU A 76 12.41 12.31 9.92
N ARG A 77 12.07 13.47 9.32
CA ARG A 77 10.74 14.07 9.49
C ARG A 77 9.64 13.18 8.90
N ILE A 78 9.88 12.55 7.74
CA ILE A 78 8.94 11.56 7.18
C ILE A 78 8.78 10.39 8.15
N GLN A 79 9.87 9.88 8.73
CA GLN A 79 9.83 8.78 9.70
C GLN A 79 9.01 9.15 10.95
N GLU A 80 9.19 10.37 11.47
CA GLU A 80 8.45 10.89 12.63
C GLU A 80 6.94 10.97 12.34
N GLU A 81 6.54 11.54 11.19
CA GLU A 81 5.13 11.63 10.79
C GLU A 81 4.49 10.23 10.60
N LEU A 82 5.21 9.31 9.94
CA LEU A 82 4.77 7.92 9.79
C LEU A 82 4.61 7.22 11.14
N TYR A 83 5.50 7.51 12.11
CA TYR A 83 5.42 6.95 13.44
C TYR A 83 4.20 7.46 14.21
N TYR A 84 3.85 8.74 14.09
CA TYR A 84 2.63 9.29 14.66
C TYR A 84 1.39 8.62 14.07
N ILE A 85 1.32 8.48 12.74
CA ILE A 85 0.20 7.78 12.07
C ILE A 85 0.13 6.31 12.52
N TYR A 86 1.26 5.61 12.60
CA TYR A 86 1.32 4.24 13.11
C TYR A 86 0.76 4.15 14.55
N LYS A 87 1.16 5.07 15.42
CA LYS A 87 0.65 5.16 16.80
C LYS A 87 -0.85 5.40 16.84
N TYR A 88 -1.33 6.35 16.05
CA TYR A 88 -2.74 6.68 15.94
C TYR A 88 -3.57 5.46 15.53
N ILE A 89 -3.20 4.81 14.43
CA ILE A 89 -3.90 3.62 13.92
C ILE A 89 -3.93 2.47 14.96
N ASN A 90 -2.88 2.34 15.78
CA ASN A 90 -2.75 1.21 16.72
C ASN A 90 -3.20 1.51 18.15
N ASN A 91 -3.20 2.76 18.61
CA ASN A 91 -3.45 3.14 20.00
C ASN A 91 -4.69 4.04 20.17
N ASN A 92 -5.35 4.46 19.08
CA ASN A 92 -6.42 5.45 19.06
C ASN A 92 -6.01 6.79 19.73
N ASP A 93 -4.77 7.22 19.57
CA ASP A 93 -4.31 8.53 20.02
C ASP A 93 -4.89 9.61 19.09
N ASP A 94 -5.39 10.73 19.63
CA ASP A 94 -5.89 11.85 18.83
C ASP A 94 -4.73 12.48 18.03
N ILE A 95 -4.86 12.52 16.70
CA ILE A 95 -3.91 13.17 15.80
C ILE A 95 -4.64 14.27 15.02
N GLU A 96 -3.99 15.43 14.94
CA GLU A 96 -4.47 16.50 14.07
C GLU A 96 -4.43 16.09 12.60
N ASN A 97 -5.48 16.42 11.85
CA ASN A 97 -5.79 16.03 10.46
C ASN A 97 -4.76 16.42 9.37
N LYS A 98 -3.52 16.79 9.73
CA LYS A 98 -2.56 17.41 8.79
C LYS A 98 -1.36 16.55 8.41
N GLN A 99 -1.24 15.34 8.92
CA GLN A 99 0.03 14.59 8.84
C GLN A 99 0.33 14.04 7.45
N CYS A 100 -0.66 13.59 6.69
CA CYS A 100 -0.40 13.10 5.33
C CYS A 100 0.11 14.22 4.41
N ASN A 101 -0.39 15.44 4.57
CA ASN A 101 0.15 16.61 3.87
C ASN A 101 1.59 16.93 4.29
N MET A 102 1.93 16.73 5.56
CA MET A 102 3.31 16.91 6.03
C MET A 102 4.26 15.88 5.43
N ILE A 103 3.84 14.62 5.32
CA ILE A 103 4.63 13.57 4.64
C ILE A 103 4.91 14.00 3.20
N ARG A 104 3.88 14.42 2.43
CA ARG A 104 4.06 14.89 1.04
C ARG A 104 5.03 16.06 0.94
N LYS A 105 4.90 17.05 1.81
CA LYS A 105 5.79 18.21 1.89
C LYS A 105 7.24 17.83 2.19
N TYR A 106 7.46 16.85 3.07
CA TYR A 106 8.81 16.38 3.37
C TYR A 106 9.37 15.46 2.28
N LEU A 107 8.53 14.64 1.62
CA LEU A 107 8.91 13.89 0.42
C LEU A 107 9.39 14.85 -0.67
N GLU A 108 8.62 15.89 -1.00
CA GLU A 108 9.02 16.88 -1.99
C GLU A 108 10.39 17.51 -1.65
N LYS A 109 10.58 17.96 -0.40
CA LYS A 109 11.85 18.56 0.04
C LYS A 109 13.01 17.58 -0.05
N TYR A 110 12.80 16.33 0.36
CA TYR A 110 13.81 15.27 0.31
C TYR A 110 14.28 15.04 -1.14
N TYR A 111 13.33 14.87 -2.06
CA TYR A 111 13.66 14.59 -3.44
C TYR A 111 14.24 15.79 -4.20
N ARG A 112 13.81 17.00 -3.88
CA ARG A 112 14.45 18.22 -4.42
C ARG A 112 15.93 18.32 -4.00
N GLU A 113 16.29 17.91 -2.80
CA GLU A 113 17.69 17.84 -2.39
C GLU A 113 18.46 16.73 -3.12
N LEU A 114 17.88 15.55 -3.31
CA LEU A 114 18.52 14.47 -4.06
C LEU A 114 18.76 14.82 -5.54
N ILE A 115 17.83 15.52 -6.19
CA ILE A 115 17.99 15.99 -7.57
C ILE A 115 19.14 16.99 -7.68
N LYS A 116 19.33 17.89 -6.70
CA LYS A 116 20.46 18.82 -6.68
C LYS A 116 21.82 18.12 -6.58
N ILE A 117 21.86 16.98 -5.88
CA ILE A 117 23.09 16.19 -5.72
C ILE A 117 23.41 15.39 -7.00
N ASN A 118 22.39 14.87 -7.69
CA ASN A 118 22.56 14.10 -8.91
C ASN A 118 21.32 14.27 -9.83
N GLU A 119 21.54 14.93 -10.96
CA GLU A 119 20.47 15.19 -11.95
C GLU A 119 19.84 13.92 -12.54
N ASN A 120 20.56 12.80 -12.58
CA ASN A 120 20.00 11.50 -12.99
C ASN A 120 18.83 11.04 -12.08
N ASN A 121 18.73 11.55 -10.86
CA ASN A 121 17.57 11.33 -10.00
C ASN A 121 16.30 11.98 -10.55
N ARG A 122 16.40 12.98 -11.42
CA ARG A 122 15.27 13.68 -12.05
C ARG A 122 14.39 12.75 -12.89
N ILE A 123 15.00 11.75 -13.54
CA ILE A 123 14.29 10.74 -14.35
C ILE A 123 13.35 9.89 -13.50
N PHE A 124 13.72 9.64 -12.24
CA PHE A 124 12.91 8.83 -11.32
C PHE A 124 11.76 9.61 -10.67
N PHE A 125 11.82 10.92 -10.62
CA PHE A 125 10.90 11.76 -9.84
C PHE A 125 10.00 12.60 -10.72
N ASN A 126 9.77 12.19 -11.97
CA ASN A 126 8.94 12.93 -12.92
C ASN A 126 8.79 14.40 -12.53
N ASN A 127 9.04 15.36 -13.37
CA ASN A 127 9.02 16.82 -13.11
C ASN A 127 7.70 17.33 -12.45
N ARG A 128 7.34 16.77 -11.28
CA ARG A 128 6.11 17.14 -10.58
C ARG A 128 6.31 18.48 -9.90
N GLU A 129 5.57 19.47 -10.36
CA GLU A 129 5.64 20.81 -9.82
C GLU A 129 4.98 20.92 -8.44
N ASN A 130 3.99 20.08 -8.13
CA ASN A 130 3.22 20.20 -6.90
C ASN A 130 2.85 18.83 -6.29
N TRP A 131 3.65 18.35 -5.36
CA TRP A 131 3.44 17.11 -4.62
C TRP A 131 2.23 17.12 -3.67
N ILE A 132 1.80 18.30 -3.24
CA ILE A 132 0.76 18.44 -2.21
C ILE A 132 -0.63 18.26 -2.81
N THR A 133 -0.85 18.72 -4.04
CA THR A 133 -2.17 18.67 -4.67
C THR A 133 -2.31 17.58 -5.71
N GLN A 134 -1.20 17.04 -6.19
CA GLN A 134 -1.21 16.03 -7.24
C GLN A 134 -1.46 14.64 -6.65
N GLN A 135 -2.44 13.93 -7.20
CA GLN A 135 -2.61 12.51 -6.94
C GLN A 135 -1.47 11.74 -7.61
N ILE A 136 -0.85 10.81 -6.88
CA ILE A 136 0.13 9.88 -7.43
C ILE A 136 -0.37 8.45 -7.27
N ASP A 137 0.22 7.54 -8.02
CA ASP A 137 -0.05 6.12 -7.85
C ASP A 137 0.51 5.61 -6.51
N VAL A 138 -0.21 4.69 -5.88
CA VAL A 138 0.18 4.12 -4.58
C VAL A 138 1.54 3.43 -4.63
N PHE A 139 1.92 2.85 -5.77
CA PHE A 139 3.22 2.18 -5.94
C PHE A 139 4.35 3.16 -6.19
N GLU A 140 4.07 4.28 -6.82
CA GLU A 140 5.03 5.37 -6.89
C GLU A 140 5.39 5.85 -5.49
N LEU A 141 4.40 6.01 -4.60
CA LEU A 141 4.65 6.31 -3.19
C LEU A 141 5.47 5.20 -2.49
N ILE A 142 5.12 3.93 -2.70
CA ILE A 142 5.88 2.81 -2.12
C ILE A 142 7.33 2.83 -2.61
N THR A 143 7.55 3.14 -3.89
CA THR A 143 8.90 3.25 -4.47
C THR A 143 9.69 4.39 -3.83
N TYR A 144 9.04 5.52 -3.54
CA TYR A 144 9.67 6.63 -2.83
C TYR A 144 10.02 6.25 -1.39
N LEU A 145 9.12 5.57 -0.69
CA LEU A 145 9.39 5.09 0.67
C LEU A 145 10.49 4.02 0.67
N ASP A 146 10.54 3.13 -0.34
CA ASP A 146 11.61 2.12 -0.46
C ASP A 146 13.00 2.76 -0.56
N LYS A 147 13.13 3.87 -1.29
CA LYS A 147 14.41 4.60 -1.39
C LYS A 147 14.83 5.25 -0.07
N ILE A 148 13.87 5.68 0.75
CA ILE A 148 14.13 6.33 2.04
C ILE A 148 14.47 5.29 3.11
N PHE A 149 13.70 4.19 3.17
CA PHE A 149 13.74 3.20 4.24
C PHE A 149 14.50 1.91 3.88
N ASP A 150 14.98 1.82 2.64
CA ASP A 150 15.70 0.64 2.11
C ASP A 150 14.96 -0.68 2.39
N PHE A 151 13.76 -0.84 1.81
CA PHE A 151 12.97 -2.07 1.90
C PHE A 151 13.63 -3.25 1.15
N LYS A 152 14.79 -3.01 0.55
CA LYS A 152 15.59 -4.03 -0.12
C LYS A 152 15.88 -5.19 0.83
N ASN A 153 16.11 -6.34 0.23
CA ASN A 153 16.50 -7.54 0.97
C ASN A 153 15.38 -8.25 1.74
N ASN A 154 14.11 -7.87 1.55
CA ASN A 154 12.99 -8.54 2.23
C ASN A 154 12.53 -9.83 1.55
N VAL A 155 12.88 -10.03 0.26
CA VAL A 155 12.50 -11.22 -0.51
C VAL A 155 13.73 -11.82 -1.18
N ASN A 156 14.00 -13.11 -0.96
CA ASN A 156 15.00 -13.86 -1.71
C ASN A 156 14.36 -14.44 -2.97
N VAL A 157 14.98 -14.20 -4.11
CA VAL A 157 14.48 -14.61 -5.43
C VAL A 157 15.55 -15.42 -6.14
N MET A 158 15.13 -16.39 -6.96
CA MET A 158 16.01 -17.16 -7.84
C MET A 158 15.60 -16.95 -9.30
N ASP A 159 16.58 -16.60 -10.14
CA ASP A 159 16.46 -16.45 -11.58
C ASP A 159 17.48 -17.43 -12.23
N GLY A 160 16.99 -18.53 -12.74
CA GLY A 160 17.86 -19.64 -13.13
C GLY A 160 18.70 -20.10 -11.94
N ASN A 161 20.03 -20.05 -12.07
CA ASN A 161 20.96 -20.40 -10.99
C ASN A 161 21.37 -19.22 -10.10
N ASN A 162 20.92 -18.00 -10.42
CA ASN A 162 21.30 -16.80 -9.70
C ASN A 162 20.33 -16.52 -8.55
N LYS A 163 20.87 -16.42 -7.34
CA LYS A 163 20.12 -16.00 -6.13
C LYS A 163 20.42 -14.55 -5.82
N TYR A 164 19.40 -13.75 -5.63
CA TYR A 164 19.54 -12.35 -5.24
C TYR A 164 18.40 -11.91 -4.35
N LYS A 165 18.53 -10.74 -3.73
CA LYS A 165 17.54 -10.15 -2.86
C LYS A 165 16.82 -9.03 -3.60
N ARG A 166 15.51 -8.95 -3.40
CA ARG A 166 14.64 -7.88 -3.91
C ARG A 166 13.90 -7.20 -2.76
N ASN A 167 13.28 -6.08 -3.06
CA ASN A 167 12.29 -5.48 -2.17
C ASN A 167 11.08 -6.41 -1.98
N MET A 168 10.19 -6.05 -1.08
CA MET A 168 8.99 -6.85 -0.76
C MET A 168 7.86 -6.75 -1.80
N ILE A 169 8.07 -6.02 -2.90
CA ILE A 169 7.07 -5.78 -3.94
C ILE A 169 7.17 -6.85 -5.00
N TYR A 170 6.03 -7.37 -5.39
CA TYR A 170 5.88 -8.35 -6.45
C TYR A 170 4.89 -7.80 -7.48
N ASP A 171 5.37 -7.46 -8.68
CA ASP A 171 4.58 -6.80 -9.69
C ASP A 171 3.87 -7.80 -10.60
N ILE A 172 2.58 -7.59 -10.84
CA ILE A 172 1.81 -8.32 -11.85
C ILE A 172 1.55 -7.35 -13.01
N SER A 173 2.22 -7.62 -14.12
CA SER A 173 2.09 -6.81 -15.34
C SER A 173 0.65 -6.80 -15.87
N SER A 174 0.22 -5.68 -16.43
CA SER A 174 -1.06 -5.53 -17.15
C SER A 174 -1.24 -6.57 -18.26
N LEU A 175 -0.16 -7.05 -18.87
CA LEU A 175 -0.21 -8.07 -19.91
C LEU A 175 -0.89 -9.37 -19.46
N TYR A 176 -0.76 -9.75 -18.17
CA TYR A 176 -1.49 -10.90 -17.63
C TYR A 176 -3.00 -10.69 -17.54
N LEU A 177 -3.43 -9.44 -17.50
CA LEU A 177 -4.82 -9.06 -17.29
C LEU A 177 -5.56 -8.83 -18.62
N MET A 178 -4.82 -8.51 -19.70
CA MET A 178 -5.41 -8.18 -21.00
C MET A 178 -6.28 -9.32 -21.55
N GLY A 179 -7.45 -8.97 -22.04
CA GLY A 179 -8.40 -9.93 -22.63
C GLY A 179 -9.04 -10.90 -21.64
N LYS A 180 -8.80 -10.76 -20.33
CA LYS A 180 -9.36 -11.66 -19.31
C LYS A 180 -10.44 -10.98 -18.49
N SER A 181 -11.53 -11.68 -18.24
CA SER A 181 -12.57 -11.26 -17.28
C SER A 181 -12.14 -11.51 -15.82
N LYS A 182 -11.27 -12.52 -15.59
CA LYS A 182 -10.74 -12.92 -14.27
C LYS A 182 -9.29 -13.36 -14.39
N PHE A 183 -8.51 -13.10 -13.36
CA PHE A 183 -7.13 -13.56 -13.22
C PHE A 183 -6.86 -14.04 -11.79
N ASP A 184 -6.39 -15.30 -11.66
CA ASP A 184 -6.05 -15.89 -10.36
C ASP A 184 -4.54 -15.76 -10.12
N ILE A 185 -4.16 -14.97 -9.12
CA ILE A 185 -2.77 -14.74 -8.77
C ILE A 185 -2.07 -16.00 -8.23
N SER A 186 -2.81 -16.99 -7.74
CA SER A 186 -2.23 -18.26 -7.28
C SER A 186 -1.53 -19.02 -8.39
N SER A 187 -1.89 -18.75 -9.65
CA SER A 187 -1.26 -19.39 -10.82
C SER A 187 0.17 -18.95 -11.06
N ILE A 188 0.60 -17.81 -10.50
CA ILE A 188 1.95 -17.26 -10.71
C ILE A 188 2.77 -17.12 -9.44
N ILE A 189 2.15 -17.21 -8.27
CA ILE A 189 2.86 -17.19 -7.00
C ILE A 189 3.09 -18.63 -6.52
N PRO A 190 4.31 -19.01 -6.12
CA PRO A 190 5.51 -18.20 -5.89
C PRO A 190 6.37 -17.88 -7.11
N ASN A 191 5.96 -18.30 -8.29
CA ASN A 191 6.73 -18.10 -9.51
C ASN A 191 6.31 -16.76 -10.16
N ARG A 192 7.27 -15.87 -10.35
CA ARG A 192 7.06 -14.62 -11.07
C ARG A 192 7.49 -14.76 -12.51
N VAL A 193 6.69 -14.21 -13.42
CA VAL A 193 7.05 -14.06 -14.83
C VAL A 193 6.98 -12.60 -15.18
N ASP A 194 8.10 -12.00 -15.53
CA ASP A 194 8.14 -10.64 -16.11
C ASP A 194 8.03 -10.75 -17.62
N ILE A 195 7.09 -10.03 -18.20
CA ILE A 195 6.90 -9.94 -19.66
C ILE A 195 7.32 -8.54 -20.09
N TYR A 196 8.29 -8.47 -20.98
CA TYR A 196 8.77 -7.22 -21.55
C TYR A 196 8.32 -7.12 -23.00
N ASN A 197 7.59 -6.05 -23.33
CA ASN A 197 7.27 -5.68 -24.70
C ASN A 197 8.33 -4.73 -25.23
N PHE A 198 8.77 -4.98 -26.46
CA PHE A 198 9.68 -4.11 -27.18
C PHE A 198 8.94 -3.45 -28.34
N ASP A 199 9.10 -2.15 -28.50
CA ASP A 199 8.64 -1.45 -29.70
C ASP A 199 9.26 -2.09 -30.95
N LYS A 200 8.52 -2.07 -32.09
CA LYS A 200 8.95 -2.65 -33.34
C LYS A 200 10.36 -2.20 -33.81
N LYS A 201 10.87 -1.12 -33.27
CA LYS A 201 12.23 -0.60 -33.55
C LYS A 201 13.32 -1.25 -32.68
N ASN A 202 12.97 -1.91 -31.57
CA ASN A 202 13.90 -2.49 -30.61
C ASN A 202 13.66 -4.00 -30.44
N TYR A 203 13.92 -4.75 -31.53
CA TYR A 203 13.91 -6.20 -31.45
C TYR A 203 15.17 -6.70 -30.73
N PHE A 204 15.03 -7.70 -29.87
CA PHE A 204 16.18 -8.47 -29.44
C PHE A 204 16.11 -9.89 -30.01
N LYS A 205 17.27 -10.54 -30.11
CA LYS A 205 17.36 -11.93 -30.54
C LYS A 205 17.26 -12.85 -29.31
N ASN A 206 16.40 -13.85 -29.38
CA ASN A 206 16.37 -14.90 -28.37
C ASN A 206 17.61 -15.83 -28.52
N SER A 207 17.74 -16.81 -27.64
CA SER A 207 18.85 -17.77 -27.67
C SER A 207 18.95 -18.59 -28.97
N LYS A 208 17.89 -18.59 -29.79
CA LYS A 208 17.86 -19.25 -31.14
C LYS A 208 18.11 -18.26 -32.28
N GLY A 209 18.48 -17.01 -31.99
CA GLY A 209 18.73 -15.98 -32.99
C GLY A 209 17.47 -15.38 -33.64
N GLN A 210 16.26 -15.72 -33.16
CA GLN A 210 15.00 -15.21 -33.69
C GLN A 210 14.71 -13.84 -33.12
N LEU A 211 14.21 -12.91 -33.95
CA LEU A 211 13.72 -11.59 -33.50
C LEU A 211 12.42 -11.76 -32.71
N VAL A 212 12.39 -11.22 -31.51
CA VAL A 212 11.22 -11.27 -30.62
C VAL A 212 10.84 -9.88 -30.17
N THR A 213 9.54 -9.65 -30.07
CA THR A 213 8.95 -8.39 -29.61
C THR A 213 8.62 -8.39 -28.13
N HIS A 214 8.72 -9.54 -27.49
CA HIS A 214 8.56 -9.70 -26.06
C HIS A 214 9.46 -10.82 -25.55
N TYR A 215 9.77 -10.77 -24.27
CA TYR A 215 10.47 -11.85 -23.62
C TYR A 215 9.91 -12.08 -22.22
N GLU A 216 9.87 -13.34 -21.80
CA GLU A 216 9.46 -13.74 -20.46
C GLU A 216 10.69 -14.05 -19.61
N LYS A 217 10.74 -13.46 -18.44
CA LYS A 217 11.72 -13.80 -17.42
C LYS A 217 11.02 -14.37 -16.19
N LYS A 218 11.39 -15.59 -15.80
CA LYS A 218 10.76 -16.31 -14.69
C LYS A 218 11.62 -16.22 -13.44
N TYR A 219 10.98 -15.89 -12.32
CA TYR A 219 11.61 -15.79 -11.01
C TYR A 219 10.86 -16.64 -9.99
N ASN A 220 11.59 -17.33 -9.14
CA ASN A 220 11.00 -18.05 -8.01
C ASN A 220 11.25 -17.29 -6.71
N ILE A 221 10.18 -17.03 -5.95
CA ILE A 221 10.30 -16.46 -4.61
C ILE A 221 10.72 -17.60 -3.66
N LEU A 222 11.95 -17.55 -3.17
CA LEU A 222 12.49 -18.58 -2.28
C LEU A 222 12.08 -18.36 -0.82
N LYS A 223 12.04 -17.11 -0.37
CA LYS A 223 11.80 -16.75 1.03
C LYS A 223 11.42 -15.29 1.16
N THR A 224 10.58 -14.97 2.16
CA THR A 224 10.27 -13.59 2.56
C THR A 224 10.71 -13.32 4.00
N ASN A 225 10.76 -12.04 4.39
CA ASN A 225 10.92 -11.65 5.78
C ASN A 225 9.60 -11.63 6.55
N GLY A 226 8.52 -12.14 5.95
CA GLY A 226 7.20 -12.21 6.56
C GLY A 226 6.24 -11.11 6.09
N VAL A 227 6.61 -10.34 5.07
CA VAL A 227 5.74 -9.37 4.38
C VAL A 227 5.96 -9.50 2.87
N LEU A 228 4.86 -9.45 2.11
CA LEU A 228 4.85 -9.41 0.65
C LEU A 228 3.76 -8.47 0.19
N LEU A 229 4.12 -7.50 -0.63
CA LEU A 229 3.19 -6.62 -1.35
C LEU A 229 3.07 -7.13 -2.78
N ILE A 230 1.84 -7.28 -3.27
CA ILE A 230 1.59 -7.70 -4.65
C ILE A 230 0.93 -6.52 -5.36
N GLU A 231 1.66 -5.94 -6.28
CA GLU A 231 1.19 -4.89 -7.18
C GLU A 231 0.42 -5.48 -8.35
N ILE A 232 -0.71 -4.87 -8.68
CA ILE A 232 -1.53 -5.21 -9.85
C ILE A 232 -1.51 -4.01 -10.79
N TYR A 233 -0.68 -4.08 -11.81
CA TYR A 233 -0.54 -3.00 -12.79
C TYR A 233 -1.68 -3.04 -13.80
N ARG A 234 -2.54 -2.01 -13.81
CA ARG A 234 -3.78 -1.98 -14.60
C ARG A 234 -3.73 -1.07 -15.81
N ASN A 235 -2.63 -0.37 -16.03
CA ASN A 235 -2.47 0.53 -17.18
C ASN A 235 -2.09 -0.27 -18.44
N ILE A 236 -2.74 0.04 -19.56
CA ILE A 236 -2.43 -0.54 -20.89
C ILE A 236 -2.09 0.54 -21.94
N GLY A 237 -1.72 1.74 -21.50
CA GLY A 237 -1.58 2.93 -22.33
C GLY A 237 -2.91 3.71 -22.44
N ASP A 238 -2.86 4.92 -22.96
CA ASP A 238 -4.01 5.78 -23.27
C ASP A 238 -5.05 5.93 -22.14
N GLU A 239 -4.59 6.07 -20.89
CA GLU A 239 -5.43 6.27 -19.69
C GLU A 239 -6.42 5.12 -19.38
N ASN A 240 -6.53 4.12 -20.24
CA ASN A 240 -7.46 3.01 -20.05
C ASN A 240 -7.04 2.10 -18.90
N LYS A 241 -8.02 1.79 -18.05
CA LYS A 241 -7.86 0.92 -16.90
C LYS A 241 -8.46 -0.46 -17.12
N LEU A 242 -7.64 -1.49 -16.93
CA LEU A 242 -8.11 -2.87 -16.98
C LEU A 242 -9.02 -3.19 -15.78
N THR A 243 -10.21 -3.71 -16.08
CA THR A 243 -11.23 -4.09 -15.08
C THR A 243 -11.27 -5.59 -14.77
N THR A 244 -10.24 -6.33 -15.18
CA THR A 244 -10.10 -7.76 -14.89
C THR A 244 -10.24 -8.03 -13.40
N LYS A 245 -11.13 -8.94 -12.99
CA LYS A 245 -11.33 -9.32 -11.59
C LYS A 245 -10.15 -10.13 -11.09
N ILE A 246 -9.48 -9.67 -10.05
CA ILE A 246 -8.37 -10.40 -9.41
C ILE A 246 -8.93 -11.39 -8.41
N ILE A 247 -8.58 -12.66 -8.58
CA ILE A 247 -8.81 -13.72 -7.60
C ILE A 247 -7.53 -13.89 -6.79
N TYR A 248 -7.65 -13.89 -5.49
CA TYR A 248 -6.53 -13.97 -4.56
C TYR A 248 -6.84 -14.89 -3.39
N PRO A 249 -5.87 -15.70 -2.94
CA PRO A 249 -6.03 -16.57 -1.78
C PRO A 249 -5.94 -15.77 -0.48
N ASN A 250 -6.58 -16.27 0.58
CA ASN A 250 -6.43 -15.70 1.92
C ASN A 250 -5.04 -15.98 2.54
N THR A 251 -4.32 -16.97 2.02
CA THR A 251 -2.99 -17.35 2.49
C THR A 251 -2.10 -17.73 1.31
N ILE A 252 -0.81 -17.36 1.40
CA ILE A 252 0.23 -17.76 0.44
C ILE A 252 1.32 -18.50 1.20
N LYS A 253 1.71 -19.67 0.71
CA LYS A 253 2.84 -20.44 1.23
C LYS A 253 4.05 -20.25 0.31
N ILE A 254 5.12 -19.71 0.86
CA ILE A 254 6.43 -19.61 0.20
C ILE A 254 7.30 -20.74 0.77
N GLU A 255 7.99 -21.49 -0.08
CA GLU A 255 8.69 -22.72 0.31
C GLU A 255 9.70 -22.51 1.44
N GLY A 256 10.54 -21.48 1.34
CA GLY A 256 11.56 -21.16 2.36
C GLY A 256 11.01 -20.45 3.61
N ASP A 257 9.71 -20.20 3.68
CA ASP A 257 9.08 -19.56 4.83
C ASP A 257 8.51 -20.61 5.80
N LYS A 258 8.83 -20.47 7.09
CA LYS A 258 8.31 -21.38 8.14
C LYS A 258 6.78 -21.32 8.30
N LYS A 259 6.16 -20.18 7.99
CA LYS A 259 4.72 -19.95 8.12
C LYS A 259 4.16 -19.32 6.87
N ALA A 260 2.94 -19.68 6.50
CA ALA A 260 2.23 -19.02 5.41
C ALA A 260 1.97 -17.54 5.72
N LEU A 261 1.99 -16.73 4.69
CA LEU A 261 1.58 -15.33 4.74
C LEU A 261 0.05 -15.25 4.64
N LYS A 262 -0.57 -14.44 5.47
CA LYS A 262 -2.03 -14.18 5.46
C LYS A 262 -2.31 -12.86 4.77
N LEU A 263 -3.37 -12.80 3.97
CA LEU A 263 -3.89 -11.56 3.43
C LEU A 263 -4.37 -10.65 4.57
N ARG A 264 -3.80 -9.46 4.66
CA ARG A 264 -4.12 -8.48 5.71
C ARG A 264 -4.96 -7.34 5.20
N SER A 265 -4.61 -6.84 4.01
CA SER A 265 -5.32 -5.72 3.41
C SER A 265 -5.22 -5.76 1.89
N ILE A 266 -6.13 -5.01 1.27
CA ILE A 266 -6.27 -4.87 -0.17
C ILE A 266 -6.45 -3.38 -0.44
N ILE A 267 -5.62 -2.79 -1.31
CA ILE A 267 -5.83 -1.42 -1.77
C ILE A 267 -6.59 -1.47 -3.07
N LEU A 268 -7.62 -0.64 -3.14
CA LEU A 268 -8.49 -0.48 -4.29
C LEU A 268 -8.27 0.90 -4.90
N HIS A 269 -8.27 0.97 -6.23
CA HIS A 269 -8.40 2.22 -6.95
C HIS A 269 -9.75 2.23 -7.68
N LYS A 270 -10.67 3.04 -7.21
CA LYS A 270 -12.02 3.22 -7.78
C LYS A 270 -11.98 4.38 -8.77
N GLY A 271 -12.40 4.12 -9.99
CA GLY A 271 -12.39 5.09 -11.10
C GLY A 271 -12.28 4.33 -12.42
N ASP A 272 -12.60 5.01 -13.50
CA ASP A 272 -12.62 4.42 -14.84
C ASP A 272 -11.28 4.55 -15.56
N THR A 273 -10.43 5.49 -15.13
CA THR A 273 -9.09 5.69 -15.67
C THR A 273 -8.01 5.36 -14.63
N VAL A 274 -6.76 5.31 -15.03
CA VAL A 274 -5.61 5.13 -14.12
C VAL A 274 -5.18 6.44 -13.46
N GLU A 275 -5.46 7.56 -14.10
CA GLU A 275 -5.03 8.89 -13.66
C GLU A 275 -6.01 9.57 -12.71
N SER A 276 -7.31 9.19 -12.77
CA SER A 276 -8.36 9.75 -11.95
C SER A 276 -9.15 8.66 -11.22
N GLY A 277 -9.42 8.90 -9.95
CA GLY A 277 -10.18 7.97 -9.13
C GLY A 277 -9.95 8.20 -7.65
N HIS A 278 -10.36 7.23 -6.87
CA HIS A 278 -10.31 7.29 -5.43
C HIS A 278 -9.72 6.01 -4.85
N TYR A 279 -8.70 6.15 -4.00
CA TYR A 279 -8.10 5.02 -3.31
C TYR A 279 -8.86 4.73 -2.01
N THR A 280 -9.10 3.44 -1.76
CA THR A 280 -9.66 2.93 -0.51
C THR A 280 -8.92 1.66 -0.10
N ALA A 281 -9.09 1.19 1.15
CA ALA A 281 -8.49 -0.04 1.59
C ALA A 281 -9.54 -1.01 2.16
N LEU A 282 -9.41 -2.30 1.85
CA LEU A 282 -10.11 -3.37 2.55
C LEU A 282 -9.17 -3.98 3.59
N LEU A 283 -9.65 -4.09 4.82
CA LEU A 283 -8.89 -4.54 5.99
C LEU A 283 -9.44 -5.87 6.48
N LYS A 284 -8.58 -6.89 6.59
CA LYS A 284 -8.95 -8.21 7.11
C LYS A 284 -8.69 -8.28 8.62
N LYS A 285 -9.75 -8.40 9.43
CA LYS A 285 -9.62 -8.44 10.90
C LYS A 285 -10.66 -9.40 11.49
N ASN A 286 -10.19 -10.36 12.28
CA ASN A 286 -11.06 -11.31 13.02
C ASN A 286 -12.10 -12.04 12.14
N GLY A 287 -11.68 -12.48 10.94
CA GLY A 287 -12.57 -13.19 10.01
C GLY A 287 -13.54 -12.30 9.23
N LYS A 288 -13.55 -11.00 9.48
CA LYS A 288 -14.38 -10.01 8.81
C LYS A 288 -13.54 -9.12 7.89
N THR A 289 -14.22 -8.47 6.95
CA THR A 289 -13.62 -7.46 6.06
C THR A 289 -14.25 -6.11 6.34
N TYR A 290 -13.40 -5.11 6.47
CA TYR A 290 -13.80 -3.71 6.66
C TYR A 290 -13.28 -2.88 5.49
N GLU A 291 -14.07 -1.93 5.01
CA GLU A 291 -13.63 -0.94 4.05
C GLU A 291 -13.24 0.34 4.80
N TYR A 292 -12.02 0.81 4.56
CA TYR A 292 -11.58 2.15 4.90
C TYR A 292 -11.74 3.07 3.68
N ASP A 293 -12.38 4.21 3.88
CA ASP A 293 -12.68 5.21 2.84
C ASP A 293 -12.68 6.60 3.50
N ASP A 294 -11.65 7.40 3.22
CA ASP A 294 -11.34 8.67 3.89
C ASP A 294 -12.29 9.82 3.57
N ILE A 295 -13.09 9.70 2.49
CA ILE A 295 -14.11 10.70 2.15
C ILE A 295 -15.47 10.45 2.83
N ARG A 296 -15.67 9.29 3.45
CA ARG A 296 -16.94 8.97 4.12
C ARG A 296 -16.99 9.56 5.52
N GLU A 297 -18.19 9.90 5.97
CA GLU A 297 -18.43 10.29 7.36
C GLU A 297 -18.01 9.16 8.33
N THR A 298 -18.44 7.91 8.06
CA THR A 298 -17.94 6.71 8.76
C THR A 298 -16.84 6.08 7.93
N LYS A 299 -15.60 6.40 8.25
CA LYS A 299 -14.43 6.02 7.45
C LYS A 299 -14.13 4.52 7.39
N VAL A 300 -14.53 3.77 8.41
CA VAL A 300 -14.37 2.30 8.47
C VAL A 300 -15.74 1.65 8.65
N ARG A 301 -16.13 0.80 7.72
CA ARG A 301 -17.37 0.02 7.79
C ARG A 301 -17.13 -1.46 7.51
N GLU A 302 -17.87 -2.34 8.17
CA GLU A 302 -17.92 -3.76 7.81
C GLU A 302 -18.59 -3.93 6.44
N ILE A 303 -18.03 -4.78 5.58
CA ILE A 303 -18.56 -5.07 4.25
C ILE A 303 -18.88 -6.55 4.11
N THR A 304 -19.82 -6.86 3.19
CA THR A 304 -20.18 -8.22 2.83
C THR A 304 -19.17 -8.84 1.86
N GLU A 305 -19.13 -10.18 1.82
CA GLU A 305 -18.32 -10.90 0.81
C GLU A 305 -18.77 -10.59 -0.62
N GLU A 306 -20.05 -10.32 -0.84
CA GLU A 306 -20.57 -9.93 -2.15
C GLU A 306 -19.99 -8.59 -2.58
N TYR A 307 -19.96 -7.61 -1.68
CA TYR A 307 -19.32 -6.32 -1.94
C TYR A 307 -17.83 -6.49 -2.25
N GLU A 308 -17.10 -7.27 -1.46
CA GLU A 308 -15.68 -7.57 -1.71
C GLU A 308 -15.48 -8.20 -3.10
N ARG A 309 -16.34 -9.15 -3.49
CA ARG A 309 -16.29 -9.76 -4.84
C ARG A 309 -16.50 -8.75 -5.96
N LYS A 310 -17.40 -7.78 -5.78
CA LYS A 310 -17.61 -6.69 -6.75
C LYS A 310 -16.37 -5.80 -6.86
N MET A 311 -15.66 -5.56 -5.75
CA MET A 311 -14.48 -4.70 -5.72
C MET A 311 -13.22 -5.33 -6.32
N ARG A 312 -13.20 -6.62 -6.60
CA ARG A 312 -12.04 -7.34 -7.20
C ARG A 312 -11.53 -6.73 -8.52
N LYS A 313 -12.38 -6.05 -9.26
CA LYS A 313 -12.01 -5.31 -10.47
C LYS A 313 -11.17 -4.04 -10.22
N ASN A 314 -11.16 -3.57 -8.98
CA ASN A 314 -10.47 -2.35 -8.55
C ASN A 314 -9.19 -2.62 -7.75
N VAL A 315 -8.85 -3.89 -7.51
CA VAL A 315 -7.65 -4.26 -6.74
C VAL A 315 -6.39 -3.78 -7.45
N VAL A 316 -5.58 -2.99 -6.75
CA VAL A 316 -4.27 -2.54 -7.22
C VAL A 316 -3.14 -3.06 -6.34
N CYS A 317 -3.40 -3.31 -5.05
CA CYS A 317 -2.40 -3.88 -4.16
C CYS A 317 -2.98 -4.90 -3.19
N LEU A 318 -2.22 -5.97 -2.94
CA LEU A 318 -2.51 -6.96 -1.91
C LEU A 318 -1.36 -6.97 -0.90
N VAL A 319 -1.68 -6.90 0.38
CA VAL A 319 -0.71 -6.93 1.48
C VAL A 319 -0.82 -8.25 2.21
N TYR A 320 0.23 -9.06 2.11
CA TYR A 320 0.35 -10.31 2.84
C TYR A 320 1.39 -10.20 3.95
N SER A 321 1.10 -10.77 5.11
CA SER A 321 2.08 -10.89 6.20
C SER A 321 1.86 -12.12 7.09
N ARG A 322 2.89 -12.44 7.87
CA ARG A 322 2.78 -13.44 8.95
C ARG A 322 1.92 -12.95 10.09
#